data_e8a8124845296f2a59d92f1fee852c77
#
_entry.id   e8a8124845296f2a59d92f1fee852c77
#
_cell.length_a   1.000
_cell.length_b   1.000
_cell.length_c   1.000
_cell.angle_alpha   90.00
_cell.angle_beta   90.00
_cell.angle_gamma   90.00
#
_symmetry.space_group_name_H-M   'P 1'
#
loop_
_entity.id
_entity.type
_entity.pdbx_description
1 polymer ?
#
loop_
_entity_poly.entity_id
_entity_poly.type
_entity_poly.pdbx_seq_one_letter_code
_entity_poly.pdbx_strand_id
1 'polypeptide(L)'
;MGQSSVAVIRISGPNSFNIAKKLTGTKKNRAHHEIALLLIKNNEGVSLDRGLFTFFVSPNSYTGEDIVEISCHGNQLVVGIIINRCIKLGARIAEPGEYTKRAFLNNKVSLSQAESVGALISSKSEEA
;
A
#
# COMPACT_ATOMS: atom_id res chain seq x y z
N MET A 1 14.49 5.75 -18.99
CA MET A 1 13.61 6.58 -18.36
C MET A 1 12.94 5.93 -17.23
N GLY A 2 11.77 5.36 -17.33
CA GLY A 2 11.05 4.81 -16.22
C GLY A 2 11.75 3.70 -15.46
N GLN A 3 12.83 3.16 -15.97
CA GLN A 3 13.52 2.04 -15.34
C GLN A 3 14.13 2.37 -13.99
N SER A 4 14.52 3.64 -13.80
CA SER A 4 15.15 4.06 -12.54
C SER A 4 14.16 4.58 -11.51
N SER A 5 12.88 4.68 -11.86
CA SER A 5 11.87 5.19 -10.93
C SER A 5 11.46 4.12 -9.93
N VAL A 6 10.88 4.58 -8.83
CA VAL A 6 10.38 3.72 -7.76
C VAL A 6 8.88 3.97 -7.63
N ALA A 7 8.12 2.90 -7.51
CA ALA A 7 6.72 2.97 -7.17
C ALA A 7 6.52 2.53 -5.74
N VAL A 8 5.56 3.14 -5.06
CA VAL A 8 5.15 2.74 -3.71
C VAL A 8 3.72 2.26 -3.76
N ILE A 9 3.51 1.02 -3.35
CA ILE A 9 2.19 0.43 -3.22
C ILE A 9 1.89 0.34 -1.74
N ARG A 10 0.73 0.83 -1.31
CA ARG A 10 0.30 0.74 0.09
C ARG A 10 -0.92 -0.14 0.19
N ILE A 11 -0.92 -0.98 1.23
CA ILE A 11 -2.07 -1.81 1.58
C ILE A 11 -2.44 -1.45 3.02
N SER A 12 -3.67 -1.00 3.25
CA SER A 12 -4.12 -0.62 4.58
C SER A 12 -5.34 -1.44 4.98
N GLY A 13 -5.35 -1.91 6.23
CA GLY A 13 -6.45 -2.65 6.77
C GLY A 13 -6.01 -3.86 7.58
N PRO A 14 -6.96 -4.53 8.26
CA PRO A 14 -6.61 -5.65 9.14
C PRO A 14 -6.01 -6.85 8.41
N ASN A 15 -6.21 -6.96 7.10
CA ASN A 15 -5.70 -8.07 6.31
C ASN A 15 -4.38 -7.75 5.58
N SER A 16 -3.86 -6.52 5.73
CA SER A 16 -2.70 -6.07 4.94
C SER A 16 -1.47 -6.96 5.15
N PHE A 17 -1.19 -7.35 6.39
CA PHE A 17 -0.03 -8.21 6.68
C PHE A 17 -0.21 -9.61 6.12
N ASN A 18 -1.42 -10.16 6.17
CA ASN A 18 -1.71 -11.47 5.58
C ASN A 18 -1.56 -11.45 4.06
N ILE A 19 -2.00 -10.38 3.42
CA ILE A 19 -1.82 -10.21 1.98
C ILE A 19 -0.32 -10.17 1.64
N ALA A 20 0.46 -9.42 2.43
CA ALA A 20 1.91 -9.36 2.22
C ALA A 20 2.58 -10.73 2.37
N LYS A 21 2.16 -11.53 3.35
CA LYS A 21 2.67 -12.89 3.53
C LYS A 21 2.39 -13.76 2.29
N LYS A 22 1.18 -13.70 1.79
CA LYS A 22 0.79 -14.48 0.60
C LYS A 22 1.50 -13.98 -0.66
N LEU A 23 1.68 -12.67 -0.76
CA LEU A 23 2.35 -12.05 -1.91
C LEU A 23 3.82 -12.45 -2.00
N THR A 24 4.46 -12.67 -0.86
CA THR A 24 5.90 -12.98 -0.79
C THR A 24 6.19 -14.46 -0.51
N GLY A 25 5.20 -15.21 -0.07
CA GLY A 25 5.38 -16.60 0.33
C GLY A 25 6.06 -16.76 1.68
N THR A 26 6.24 -15.68 2.45
CA THR A 26 6.82 -15.76 3.79
C THR A 26 5.73 -15.91 4.83
N LYS A 27 6.07 -16.53 5.96
CA LYS A 27 5.12 -16.73 7.06
C LYS A 27 5.54 -15.97 8.31
N LYS A 28 6.65 -15.24 8.24
CA LYS A 28 7.19 -14.51 9.38
C LYS A 28 6.26 -13.36 9.77
N ASN A 29 5.98 -13.24 11.07
CA ASN A 29 5.29 -12.09 11.61
C ASN A 29 6.26 -10.90 11.64
N ARG A 30 5.74 -9.70 11.37
CA ARG A 30 6.56 -8.50 11.27
C ARG A 30 6.24 -7.54 12.40
N ALA A 31 7.27 -6.89 12.91
CA ALA A 31 7.14 -5.89 13.95
C ALA A 31 6.89 -4.50 13.35
N HIS A 32 6.41 -3.59 14.19
CA HIS A 32 6.24 -2.19 13.79
C HIS A 32 7.55 -1.59 13.29
N HIS A 33 7.49 -0.91 12.16
CA HIS A 33 8.64 -0.31 11.45
C HIS A 33 9.67 -1.31 10.95
N GLU A 34 9.36 -2.60 10.98
CA GLU A 34 10.26 -3.57 10.37
C GLU A 34 10.33 -3.35 8.86
N ILE A 35 11.54 -3.43 8.32
CA ILE A 35 11.81 -3.28 6.91
C ILE A 35 12.43 -4.58 6.42
N ALA A 36 11.92 -5.11 5.32
CA ALA A 36 12.42 -6.37 4.77
C ALA A 36 12.46 -6.29 3.24
N LEU A 37 13.56 -6.77 2.67
CA LEU A 37 13.69 -6.91 1.22
C LEU A 37 13.19 -8.30 0.84
N LEU A 38 12.07 -8.36 0.12
CA LEU A 38 11.37 -9.61 -0.15
C LEU A 38 11.08 -9.76 -1.64
N LEU A 39 11.04 -11.00 -2.10
CA LEU A 39 10.61 -11.31 -3.46
C LEU A 39 9.09 -11.27 -3.52
N ILE A 40 8.57 -10.59 -4.52
CA ILE A 40 7.14 -10.53 -4.81
C ILE A 40 6.85 -11.61 -5.84
N LYS A 41 5.91 -12.50 -5.51
CA LYS A 41 5.68 -13.72 -6.31
C LYS A 41 4.25 -13.77 -6.82
N ASN A 42 4.08 -14.41 -7.98
CA ASN A 42 2.74 -14.76 -8.47
C ASN A 42 2.21 -16.01 -7.76
N ASN A 43 1.01 -16.44 -8.13
CA ASN A 43 0.37 -17.60 -7.50
C ASN A 43 1.08 -18.93 -7.80
N GLU A 44 2.01 -18.95 -8.73
CA GLU A 44 2.82 -20.12 -9.08
C GLU A 44 4.20 -20.10 -8.42
N GLY A 45 4.47 -19.09 -7.58
CA GLY A 45 5.73 -18.93 -6.88
C GLY A 45 6.83 -18.29 -7.73
N VAL A 46 6.50 -17.81 -8.93
CA VAL A 46 7.48 -17.14 -9.79
C VAL A 46 7.67 -15.70 -9.34
N SER A 47 8.91 -15.26 -9.24
CA SER A 47 9.26 -13.91 -8.83
C SER A 47 8.85 -12.89 -9.89
N LEU A 48 8.07 -11.89 -9.47
CA LEU A 48 7.68 -10.76 -10.32
C LEU A 48 8.63 -9.58 -10.17
N ASP A 49 9.09 -9.35 -8.95
CA ASP A 49 9.99 -8.26 -8.62
C ASP A 49 10.55 -8.50 -7.22
N ARG A 50 11.45 -7.64 -6.80
CA ARG A 50 11.95 -7.56 -5.43
C ARG A 50 11.52 -6.23 -4.85
N GLY A 51 10.88 -6.25 -3.69
CA GLY A 51 10.38 -5.04 -3.06
C GLY A 51 10.91 -4.83 -1.66
N LEU A 52 10.99 -3.57 -1.27
CA LEU A 52 11.31 -3.20 0.10
C LEU A 52 9.99 -3.01 0.82
N PHE A 53 9.71 -3.88 1.78
CA PHE A 53 8.47 -3.89 2.55
C PHE A 53 8.69 -3.20 3.88
N THR A 54 7.82 -2.25 4.21
CA THR A 54 7.81 -1.60 5.52
C THR A 54 6.46 -1.86 6.17
N PHE A 55 6.49 -2.28 7.43
CA PHE A 55 5.30 -2.70 8.17
C PHE A 55 4.96 -1.69 9.26
N PHE A 56 3.74 -1.19 9.26
CA PHE A 56 3.25 -0.26 10.27
C PHE A 56 2.12 -0.92 11.03
N VAL A 57 2.33 -1.15 12.32
CA VAL A 57 1.34 -1.84 13.16
C VAL A 57 0.33 -0.83 13.71
N SER A 58 -0.95 -1.15 13.58
CA SER A 58 -2.05 -0.34 14.15
C SER A 58 -1.81 -0.09 15.65
N PRO A 59 -2.08 1.12 16.16
CA PRO A 59 -2.60 2.30 15.48
C PRO A 59 -1.51 3.23 14.92
N ASN A 60 -0.26 2.80 14.90
CA ASN A 60 0.90 3.65 14.58
C ASN A 60 1.15 3.70 13.07
N SER A 61 0.17 4.21 12.34
CA SER A 61 0.23 4.35 10.89
C SER A 61 -0.58 5.58 10.46
N TYR A 62 -0.46 5.95 9.19
CA TYR A 62 -1.20 7.09 8.67
C TYR A 62 -2.72 6.92 8.84
N THR A 63 -3.25 5.75 8.51
CA THR A 63 -4.69 5.48 8.61
C THR A 63 -5.14 5.04 10.00
N GLY A 64 -4.20 4.71 10.88
CA GLY A 64 -4.49 4.07 12.17
C GLY A 64 -4.70 2.57 12.07
N GLU A 65 -4.61 2.00 10.86
CA GLU A 65 -4.73 0.55 10.62
C GLU A 65 -3.35 -0.06 10.38
N ASP A 66 -3.27 -1.39 10.33
CA ASP A 66 -2.07 -2.04 9.84
C ASP A 66 -1.84 -1.62 8.38
N ILE A 67 -0.63 -1.17 8.08
CA ILE A 67 -0.24 -0.78 6.73
C ILE A 67 1.02 -1.51 6.32
N VAL A 68 1.04 -1.97 5.08
CA VAL A 68 2.27 -2.42 4.42
C VAL A 68 2.58 -1.46 3.27
N GLU A 69 3.79 -0.93 3.25
CA GLU A 69 4.29 -0.16 2.11
C GLU A 69 5.29 -1.01 1.35
N ILE A 70 5.13 -1.08 0.05
CA ILE A 70 5.99 -1.85 -0.84
C ILE A 70 6.64 -0.88 -1.82
N SER A 71 7.96 -0.71 -1.70
CA SER A 71 8.73 0.04 -2.68
C SER A 71 9.27 -0.94 -3.71
N CYS A 72 8.90 -0.76 -4.96
CA CYS A 72 9.27 -1.65 -6.05
C CYS A 72 9.66 -0.85 -7.28
N HIS A 73 10.03 -1.53 -8.36
CA HIS A 73 10.38 -0.85 -9.60
C HIS A 73 9.16 -0.12 -10.17
N GLY A 74 9.36 1.09 -10.69
CA GLY A 74 8.30 1.94 -11.20
C GLY A 74 7.79 1.57 -12.59
N ASN A 75 8.05 0.37 -13.05
CA ASN A 75 7.51 -0.13 -14.32
C ASN A 75 6.01 -0.35 -14.17
N GLN A 76 5.22 0.34 -14.99
CA GLN A 76 3.76 0.29 -14.89
C GLN A 76 3.19 -1.11 -15.06
N LEU A 77 3.79 -1.91 -15.93
CA LEU A 77 3.35 -3.30 -16.14
C LEU A 77 3.55 -4.11 -14.87
N VAL A 78 4.71 -4.02 -14.26
CA VAL A 78 5.02 -4.75 -13.03
C VAL A 78 4.11 -4.30 -11.89
N VAL A 79 3.94 -2.98 -11.72
CA VAL A 79 3.05 -2.42 -10.70
C VAL A 79 1.62 -2.93 -10.88
N GLY A 80 1.13 -2.93 -12.12
CA GLY A 80 -0.22 -3.43 -12.42
C GLY A 80 -0.40 -4.90 -12.06
N ILE A 81 0.61 -5.72 -12.34
CA ILE A 81 0.58 -7.15 -12.01
C ILE A 81 0.56 -7.34 -10.49
N ILE A 82 1.37 -6.58 -9.76
CA ILE A 82 1.42 -6.65 -8.29
C ILE A 82 0.07 -6.24 -7.70
N ILE A 83 -0.51 -5.14 -8.16
CA ILE A 83 -1.82 -4.67 -7.69
C ILE A 83 -2.90 -5.73 -7.96
N ASN A 84 -2.93 -6.29 -9.15
CA ASN A 84 -3.90 -7.34 -9.48
C ASN A 84 -3.72 -8.56 -8.59
N ARG A 85 -2.48 -8.91 -8.27
CA ARG A 85 -2.19 -10.00 -7.35
C ARG A 85 -2.74 -9.70 -5.95
N CYS A 86 -2.55 -8.48 -5.45
CA CYS A 86 -3.08 -8.04 -4.16
C CYS A 86 -4.61 -8.11 -4.13
N ILE A 87 -5.27 -7.71 -5.22
CA ILE A 87 -6.73 -7.77 -5.33
C ILE A 87 -7.21 -9.22 -5.24
N LYS A 88 -6.56 -10.13 -5.93
CA LYS A 88 -6.90 -11.56 -5.87
C LYS A 88 -6.68 -12.14 -4.47
N LEU A 89 -5.77 -11.56 -3.69
CA LEU A 89 -5.52 -11.98 -2.32
C LEU A 89 -6.46 -11.32 -1.29
N GLY A 90 -7.38 -10.46 -1.74
CA GLY A 90 -8.42 -9.89 -0.90
C GLY A 90 -8.41 -8.39 -0.75
N ALA A 91 -7.49 -7.69 -1.40
CA ALA A 91 -7.49 -6.23 -1.39
C ALA A 91 -8.47 -5.68 -2.43
N ARG A 92 -8.76 -4.40 -2.34
CA ARG A 92 -9.45 -3.66 -3.39
C ARG A 92 -8.72 -2.33 -3.63
N ILE A 93 -8.94 -1.75 -4.78
CA ILE A 93 -8.39 -0.43 -5.08
C ILE A 93 -9.01 0.58 -4.12
N ALA A 94 -8.16 1.42 -3.50
CA ALA A 94 -8.62 2.50 -2.66
C ALA A 94 -9.30 3.58 -3.50
N GLU A 95 -10.33 4.18 -2.95
CA GLU A 95 -10.98 5.31 -3.60
C GLU A 95 -10.17 6.59 -3.36
N PRO A 96 -10.31 7.61 -4.22
CA PRO A 96 -9.62 8.88 -3.99
C PRO A 96 -9.91 9.42 -2.59
N GLY A 97 -8.85 9.73 -1.84
CA GLY A 97 -8.96 10.26 -0.48
C GLY A 97 -9.28 9.25 0.59
N GLU A 98 -9.39 7.98 0.26
CA GLU A 98 -9.78 6.96 1.23
C GLU A 98 -8.79 6.84 2.39
N TYR A 99 -7.50 6.92 2.15
CA TYR A 99 -6.50 6.83 3.22
C TYR A 99 -6.66 7.97 4.21
N THR A 100 -6.89 9.18 3.73
CA THR A 100 -7.10 10.35 4.58
C THR A 100 -8.45 10.27 5.31
N LYS A 101 -9.48 9.75 4.65
CA LYS A 101 -10.78 9.52 5.30
C LYS A 101 -10.64 8.54 6.47
N ARG A 102 -9.93 7.44 6.27
CA ARG A 102 -9.68 6.46 7.34
C ARG A 102 -8.84 7.06 8.46
N ALA A 103 -7.83 7.86 8.11
CA ALA A 103 -7.01 8.56 9.09
C ALA A 103 -7.87 9.48 9.96
N PHE A 104 -8.79 10.22 9.36
CA PHE A 104 -9.72 11.08 10.09
C PHE A 104 -10.64 10.27 11.01
N LEU A 105 -11.23 9.19 10.51
CA LEU A 105 -12.12 8.34 11.30
C LEU A 105 -11.40 7.69 12.49
N ASN A 106 -10.11 7.47 12.36
CA ASN A 106 -9.26 6.89 13.42
C ASN A 106 -8.52 7.96 14.23
N ASN A 107 -8.92 9.22 14.11
CA ASN A 107 -8.37 10.35 14.88
C ASN A 107 -6.86 10.57 14.65
N LYS A 108 -6.37 10.26 13.45
CA LYS A 108 -4.95 10.46 13.11
C LYS A 108 -4.70 11.82 12.48
N VAL A 109 -5.71 12.42 11.87
CA VAL A 109 -5.66 13.76 11.28
C VAL A 109 -6.91 14.53 11.70
N SER A 110 -6.83 15.87 11.66
CA SER A 110 -7.96 16.75 11.97
C SER A 110 -8.93 16.81 10.79
N LEU A 111 -10.14 17.29 11.03
CA LEU A 111 -11.12 17.53 9.96
C LEU A 111 -10.56 18.53 8.95
N SER A 112 -9.90 19.59 9.44
CA SER A 112 -9.30 20.61 8.56
C SER A 112 -8.25 20.01 7.63
N GLN A 113 -7.39 19.11 8.16
CA GLN A 113 -6.39 18.41 7.34
C GLN A 113 -7.06 17.49 6.31
N ALA A 114 -8.09 16.77 6.71
CA ALA A 114 -8.83 15.89 5.81
C ALA A 114 -9.51 16.68 4.69
N GLU A 115 -10.12 17.80 5.02
CA GLU A 115 -10.74 18.68 4.05
C GLU A 115 -9.74 19.26 3.05
N SER A 116 -8.54 19.61 3.50
CA SER A 116 -7.47 20.11 2.63
C SER A 116 -7.06 19.07 1.59
N VAL A 117 -6.93 17.82 1.99
CA VAL A 117 -6.61 16.72 1.05
C VAL A 117 -7.78 16.50 0.09
N GLY A 118 -9.01 16.52 0.58
CA GLY A 118 -10.19 16.40 -0.27
C GLY A 118 -10.28 17.49 -1.31
N ALA A 119 -9.95 18.73 -0.95
CA ALA A 119 -9.95 19.84 -1.87
C ALA A 119 -8.88 19.67 -2.97
N LEU A 120 -7.69 19.18 -2.62
CA LEU A 120 -6.64 18.88 -3.59
C LEU A 120 -7.07 17.82 -4.59
N ILE A 121 -7.71 16.76 -4.12
CA ILE A 121 -8.18 15.67 -4.97
C ILE A 121 -9.26 16.19 -5.94
N SER A 122 -10.21 16.96 -5.45
CA SER A 122 -11.28 17.55 -6.26
C SER A 122 -10.72 18.50 -7.32
N SER A 123 -9.76 19.34 -6.93
CA SER A 123 -9.09 20.27 -7.86
C SER A 123 -8.42 19.52 -9.01
N LYS A 124 -7.70 18.44 -8.70
CA LYS A 124 -7.03 17.63 -9.72
C LYS A 124 -8.03 16.93 -10.64
N SER A 125 -9.13 16.45 -10.08
CA SER A 125 -10.19 15.81 -10.87
C SER A 125 -10.83 16.79 -11.85
N GLU A 126 -11.04 18.04 -11.45
CA GLU A 126 -11.59 19.08 -12.30
C GLU A 126 -10.63 19.48 -13.42
N GLU A 127 -9.35 19.44 -13.16
CA GLU A 127 -8.33 19.74 -14.17
C GLU A 127 -8.18 18.61 -15.20
N ALA A 128 -8.51 17.41 -14.81
CA ALA A 128 -8.39 16.27 -15.69
C ALA A 128 -9.52 16.24 -16.73
#